data_30b3f5b37bf4248bb353ddb97ddb27aa
#
_entry.id   30b3f5b37bf4248bb353ddb97ddb27aa
#
_cell.length_a   1.000
_cell.length_b   1.000
_cell.length_c   1.000
_cell.angle_alpha   90.00
_cell.angle_beta   90.00
_cell.angle_gamma   90.00
#
_symmetry.space_group_name_H-M   'P 1'
#
loop_
_entity.id
_entity.type
_entity.pdbx_description
1 polymer ?
#
loop_
_entity_poly.entity_id
_entity_poly.type
_entity_poly.pdbx_seq_one_letter_code
_entity_poly.pdbx_strand_id
1 'polypeptide(L)'
;GETLRPKFPHREVEIATHLEPVTNICVPEDVLEKVVDGLLRNAIEATPDEGKIEITVHRKGDGGELIVHDYGIGITEENQKRLFEGFFTTHDTMAYSSKRPFDFYAGGKGADLLRMKIFAERFSFEIDMESSRCGFIPKDSDLCPGRISKCRFCKAREDCLKSGETTFRVYFPPAPDDKSCAPPESMEQ
;
A
#
# COMPACT_ATOMS: atom_id res chain seq x y z
N GLY A 1 -1.82 16.22 3.22
CA GLY A 1 -0.56 16.18 2.44
C GLY A 1 0.66 16.71 3.20
N GLU A 2 0.49 17.65 4.12
CA GLU A 2 1.62 18.29 4.84
C GLU A 2 2.26 17.40 5.92
N THR A 3 1.53 16.45 6.49
CA THR A 3 2.01 15.62 7.62
C THR A 3 2.87 14.42 7.20
N LEU A 4 2.84 14.01 5.93
CA LEU A 4 3.54 12.81 5.45
C LEU A 4 4.98 13.08 5.00
N ARG A 5 5.27 14.25 4.41
CA ARG A 5 6.61 14.60 3.93
C ARG A 5 7.73 14.55 5.00
N PRO A 6 7.49 14.84 6.28
CA PRO A 6 8.53 14.73 7.29
C PRO A 6 9.08 13.31 7.51
N LYS A 7 8.30 12.26 7.16
CA LYS A 7 8.70 10.85 7.37
C LYS A 7 9.73 10.35 6.34
N PHE A 8 9.80 10.96 5.15
CA PHE A 8 10.68 10.53 4.04
C PHE A 8 11.26 11.70 3.22
N PRO A 9 11.92 12.68 3.88
CA PRO A 9 12.42 13.89 3.20
C PRO A 9 13.51 13.61 2.16
N HIS A 10 14.08 12.41 2.18
CA HIS A 10 15.14 11.97 1.26
C HIS A 10 14.59 11.37 -0.05
N ARG A 11 13.26 11.24 -0.18
CA ARG A 11 12.62 10.69 -1.36
C ARG A 11 12.01 11.78 -2.24
N GLU A 12 12.21 11.66 -3.53
CA GLU A 12 11.68 12.57 -4.55
C GLU A 12 10.45 11.95 -5.24
N VAL A 13 9.42 11.62 -4.45
CA VAL A 13 8.18 11.03 -4.95
C VAL A 13 7.05 12.07 -4.88
N GLU A 14 6.34 12.24 -5.99
CA GLU A 14 5.14 13.08 -6.06
C GLU A 14 3.97 12.35 -5.39
N ILE A 15 3.27 13.02 -4.47
CA ILE A 15 2.04 12.50 -3.87
C ILE A 15 0.89 13.42 -4.23
N ALA A 16 -0.04 12.92 -5.03
CA ALA A 16 -1.29 13.58 -5.35
C ALA A 16 -2.40 13.05 -4.44
N THR A 17 -3.25 13.93 -3.93
CA THR A 17 -4.36 13.54 -3.02
C THR A 17 -5.69 14.05 -3.52
N HIS A 18 -6.70 13.18 -3.52
CA HIS A 18 -8.09 13.48 -3.82
C HIS A 18 -8.94 12.99 -2.63
N LEU A 19 -9.25 13.91 -1.72
CA LEU A 19 -9.88 13.59 -0.44
C LEU A 19 -11.28 14.17 -0.39
N GLU A 20 -12.29 13.31 -0.42
CA GLU A 20 -13.67 13.67 -0.13
C GLU A 20 -13.99 13.41 1.34
N PRO A 21 -14.84 14.22 1.97
CA PRO A 21 -15.30 13.95 3.32
C PRO A 21 -16.06 12.62 3.40
N VAL A 22 -15.59 11.72 4.24
CA VAL A 22 -16.26 10.47 4.56
C VAL A 22 -16.60 10.50 6.05
N THR A 23 -17.84 10.25 6.37
CA THR A 23 -18.34 10.22 7.75
C THR A 23 -18.88 8.84 8.08
N ASN A 24 -18.91 8.53 9.36
CA ASN A 24 -19.56 7.32 9.89
C ASN A 24 -18.98 5.99 9.37
N ILE A 25 -17.65 5.89 9.27
CA ILE A 25 -16.99 4.59 9.06
C ILE A 25 -16.73 3.90 10.41
N CYS A 26 -16.82 2.57 10.39
CA CYS A 26 -16.61 1.74 11.58
C CYS A 26 -15.20 1.15 11.61
N VAL A 27 -14.24 1.94 12.09
CA VAL A 27 -12.87 1.48 12.33
C VAL A 27 -12.25 2.30 13.46
N PRO A 28 -11.52 1.70 14.41
CA PRO A 28 -10.79 2.46 15.43
C PRO A 28 -9.71 3.35 14.77
N GLU A 29 -9.53 4.55 15.32
CA GLU A 29 -8.61 5.55 14.77
C GLU A 29 -7.17 5.03 14.67
N ASP A 30 -6.69 4.34 15.71
CA ASP A 30 -5.34 3.76 15.72
C ASP A 30 -5.14 2.63 14.69
N VAL A 31 -6.20 1.90 14.36
CA VAL A 31 -6.20 0.88 13.29
C VAL A 31 -6.17 1.56 11.93
N LEU A 32 -7.00 2.59 11.73
CA LEU A 32 -7.02 3.37 10.50
C LEU A 32 -5.64 3.99 10.23
N GLU A 33 -5.01 4.61 11.24
CA GLU A 33 -3.66 5.17 11.11
C GLU A 33 -2.63 4.12 10.70
N LYS A 34 -2.66 2.93 11.31
CA LYS A 34 -1.73 1.83 10.98
C LYS A 34 -1.95 1.31 9.56
N VAL A 35 -3.20 1.21 9.10
CA VAL A 35 -3.52 0.80 7.72
C VAL A 35 -3.01 1.84 6.73
N VAL A 36 -3.31 3.11 6.95
CA VAL A 36 -2.85 4.21 6.09
C VAL A 36 -1.32 4.27 6.04
N ASP A 37 -0.65 4.25 7.20
CA ASP A 37 0.82 4.28 7.28
C ASP A 37 1.46 3.08 6.57
N GLY A 38 0.90 1.87 6.72
CA GLY A 38 1.38 0.66 6.05
C GLY A 38 1.24 0.73 4.53
N LEU A 39 0.08 1.17 4.03
CA LEU A 39 -0.16 1.33 2.59
C LEU A 39 0.76 2.39 1.97
N LEU A 40 0.90 3.54 2.63
CA LEU A 40 1.76 4.62 2.16
C LEU A 40 3.23 4.21 2.15
N ARG A 41 3.69 3.50 3.19
CA ARG A 41 5.05 2.96 3.22
C ARG A 41 5.28 2.02 2.05
N ASN A 42 4.38 1.08 1.82
CA ASN A 42 4.49 0.14 0.69
C ASN A 42 4.56 0.87 -0.65
N ALA A 43 3.70 1.87 -0.86
CA ALA A 43 3.68 2.67 -2.08
C ALA A 43 5.00 3.45 -2.27
N ILE A 44 5.50 4.11 -1.22
CA ILE A 44 6.76 4.88 -1.28
C ILE A 44 7.94 3.96 -1.56
N GLU A 45 8.01 2.79 -0.91
CA GLU A 45 9.09 1.83 -1.10
C GLU A 45 9.04 1.16 -2.48
N ALA A 46 7.86 1.02 -3.10
CA ALA A 46 7.68 0.46 -4.44
C ALA A 46 7.93 1.47 -5.56
N THR A 47 7.80 2.77 -5.29
CA THR A 47 7.90 3.84 -6.29
C THR A 47 9.34 4.34 -6.40
N PRO A 48 9.96 4.38 -7.59
CA PRO A 48 11.25 5.03 -7.77
C PRO A 48 11.16 6.54 -7.55
N ASP A 49 12.29 7.18 -7.23
CA ASP A 49 12.35 8.64 -7.19
C ASP A 49 11.94 9.25 -8.54
N GLU A 50 11.37 10.44 -8.53
CA GLU A 50 10.72 11.12 -9.67
C GLU A 50 9.40 10.46 -10.09
N GLY A 51 8.97 9.42 -9.36
CA GLY A 51 7.71 8.72 -9.56
C GLY A 51 6.51 9.42 -8.93
N LYS A 52 5.35 8.74 -8.95
CA LYS A 52 4.08 9.30 -8.49
C LYS A 52 3.29 8.28 -7.66
N ILE A 53 2.58 8.79 -6.67
CA ILE A 53 1.59 8.07 -5.87
C ILE A 53 0.30 8.90 -5.85
N GLU A 54 -0.83 8.27 -6.00
CA GLU A 54 -2.15 8.89 -5.85
C GLU A 54 -2.89 8.30 -4.67
N ILE A 55 -3.47 9.16 -3.86
CA ILE A 55 -4.27 8.78 -2.69
C ILE A 55 -5.67 9.35 -2.91
N THR A 56 -6.66 8.47 -2.94
CA THR A 56 -8.05 8.87 -3.09
C THR A 56 -8.84 8.38 -1.89
N VAL A 57 -9.65 9.25 -1.32
CA VAL A 57 -10.67 8.90 -0.33
C VAL A 57 -12.00 9.41 -0.84
N HIS A 58 -12.97 8.54 -0.94
CA HIS A 58 -14.31 8.91 -1.37
C HIS A 58 -15.37 8.04 -0.66
N ARG A 59 -16.61 8.49 -0.74
CA ARG A 59 -17.74 7.72 -0.25
C ARG A 59 -18.04 6.57 -1.22
N LYS A 60 -18.25 5.36 -0.68
CA LYS A 60 -18.66 4.18 -1.44
C LYS A 60 -19.88 3.53 -0.75
N GLY A 61 -21.03 3.62 -1.38
CA GLY A 61 -22.29 3.22 -0.73
C GLY A 61 -22.51 4.01 0.56
N ASP A 62 -22.73 3.31 1.66
CA ASP A 62 -22.91 3.92 2.99
C ASP A 62 -21.59 4.04 3.77
N GLY A 63 -20.50 3.46 3.27
CA GLY A 63 -19.16 3.49 3.87
C GLY A 63 -18.19 4.43 3.16
N GLY A 64 -16.89 4.19 3.39
CA GLY A 64 -15.79 4.93 2.79
C GLY A 64 -14.78 4.03 2.10
N GLU A 65 -14.19 4.49 1.02
CA GLU A 65 -13.10 3.79 0.34
C GLU A 65 -11.83 4.65 0.32
N LEU A 66 -10.74 4.03 0.73
CA LEU A 66 -9.38 4.54 0.58
C LEU A 66 -8.72 3.79 -0.58
N ILE A 67 -8.18 4.53 -1.54
CA ILE A 67 -7.40 3.98 -2.64
C ILE A 67 -5.99 4.56 -2.56
N VAL A 68 -4.99 3.70 -2.57
CA VAL A 68 -3.58 4.07 -2.71
C VAL A 68 -3.05 3.43 -3.98
N HIS A 69 -2.75 4.27 -4.96
CA HIS A 69 -2.23 3.86 -6.25
C HIS A 69 -0.79 4.34 -6.39
N ASP A 70 0.16 3.43 -6.54
CA ASP A 70 1.54 3.75 -6.84
C ASP A 70 1.90 3.38 -8.29
N TYR A 71 2.61 4.27 -8.95
CA TYR A 71 3.21 4.04 -10.26
C TYR A 71 4.63 3.50 -10.11
N GLY A 72 4.73 2.43 -9.33
CA GLY A 72 5.98 1.81 -8.94
C GLY A 72 6.37 0.63 -9.82
N ILE A 73 7.22 -0.22 -9.26
CA ILE A 73 7.71 -1.40 -9.98
C ILE A 73 6.67 -2.52 -10.11
N GLY A 74 5.56 -2.44 -9.39
CA GLY A 74 4.55 -3.48 -9.32
C GLY A 74 5.04 -4.79 -8.69
N ILE A 75 4.16 -5.80 -8.67
CA ILE A 75 4.39 -7.10 -8.04
C ILE A 75 4.24 -8.18 -9.11
N THR A 76 5.17 -9.14 -9.13
CA THR A 76 5.08 -10.28 -10.05
C THR A 76 3.87 -11.15 -9.73
N GLU A 77 3.33 -11.85 -10.73
CA GLU A 77 2.17 -12.73 -10.54
C GLU A 77 2.42 -13.82 -9.49
N GLU A 78 3.64 -14.35 -9.41
CA GLU A 78 4.01 -15.32 -8.39
C GLU A 78 3.90 -14.74 -6.98
N ASN A 79 4.41 -13.53 -6.77
CA ASN A 79 4.33 -12.86 -5.47
C ASN A 79 2.90 -12.39 -5.15
N GLN A 80 2.10 -11.99 -6.15
CA GLN A 80 0.69 -11.70 -5.94
C GLN A 80 -0.08 -12.92 -5.42
N LYS A 81 0.13 -14.10 -6.02
CA LYS A 81 -0.48 -15.35 -5.54
C LYS A 81 -0.12 -15.64 -4.09
N ARG A 82 1.16 -15.49 -3.73
CA ARG A 82 1.61 -15.66 -2.33
C ARG A 82 0.94 -14.68 -1.37
N LEU A 83 0.73 -13.43 -1.79
CA LEU A 83 0.02 -12.42 -1.01
C LEU A 83 -1.43 -12.83 -0.73
N PHE A 84 -2.12 -13.38 -1.74
CA PHE A 84 -3.53 -13.78 -1.62
C PHE A 84 -3.71 -15.16 -0.96
N GLU A 85 -2.81 -16.09 -1.14
CA GLU A 85 -2.90 -17.43 -0.56
C GLU A 85 -2.60 -17.48 0.94
N GLY A 86 -2.18 -16.36 1.53
CA GLY A 86 -1.90 -16.27 2.98
C GLY A 86 -0.64 -17.01 3.43
N PHE A 87 0.19 -17.48 2.49
CA PHE A 87 1.48 -18.11 2.77
C PHE A 87 2.59 -17.08 3.02
N PHE A 88 2.34 -16.18 3.96
CA PHE A 88 3.43 -15.46 4.60
C PHE A 88 3.97 -16.33 5.73
N THR A 89 4.80 -17.30 5.38
CA THR A 89 5.61 -17.94 6.40
C THR A 89 6.63 -16.91 6.92
N THR A 90 6.84 -16.91 8.22
CA THR A 90 7.82 -16.06 8.91
C THR A 90 9.24 -16.13 8.34
N HIS A 91 9.52 -17.05 7.43
CA HIS A 91 10.80 -17.20 6.74
C HIS A 91 11.06 -16.15 5.67
N ASP A 92 10.03 -15.68 4.94
CA ASP A 92 10.18 -14.63 3.92
C ASP A 92 10.28 -13.22 4.52
N THR A 93 9.84 -13.04 5.78
CA THR A 93 9.96 -11.78 6.51
C THR A 93 11.36 -11.56 7.11
N MET A 94 12.22 -12.58 7.10
CA MET A 94 13.58 -12.53 7.66
C MET A 94 14.62 -11.92 6.71
N ALA A 95 14.28 -11.64 5.46
CA ALA A 95 15.12 -10.84 4.58
C ALA A 95 14.99 -9.35 4.94
N TYR A 96 15.38 -9.00 6.17
CA TYR A 96 15.54 -7.62 6.57
C TYR A 96 16.60 -6.98 5.69
N SER A 97 16.15 -6.14 4.78
CA SER A 97 17.02 -5.23 4.07
C SER A 97 17.74 -4.35 5.09
N SER A 98 19.03 -4.15 4.94
CA SER A 98 19.81 -3.17 5.70
C SER A 98 19.47 -1.72 5.36
N LYS A 99 18.46 -1.50 4.51
CA LYS A 99 17.98 -0.19 4.07
C LYS A 99 17.11 0.45 5.15
N ARG A 100 17.09 1.78 5.15
CA ARG A 100 16.25 2.55 6.06
C ARG A 100 14.78 2.42 5.66
N PRO A 101 13.83 2.55 6.62
CA PRO A 101 12.42 2.65 6.29
C PRO A 101 12.18 3.75 5.25
N PHE A 102 11.26 3.51 4.32
CA PHE A 102 10.95 4.35 3.16
C PHE A 102 12.02 4.43 2.07
N ASP A 103 13.19 3.81 2.21
CA ASP A 103 14.10 3.69 1.08
C ASP A 103 13.47 2.87 -0.05
N PHE A 104 13.82 3.20 -1.30
CA PHE A 104 13.34 2.40 -2.43
C PHE A 104 13.74 0.94 -2.26
N TYR A 105 12.73 0.06 -2.33
CA TYR A 105 12.90 -1.39 -2.15
C TYR A 105 13.49 -1.79 -0.78
N ALA A 106 13.04 -1.12 0.28
CA ALA A 106 13.54 -1.38 1.64
C ALA A 106 13.19 -2.77 2.18
N GLY A 107 12.16 -3.41 1.63
CA GLY A 107 11.70 -4.72 2.09
C GLY A 107 10.67 -4.61 3.22
N GLY A 108 10.21 -5.74 3.73
CA GLY A 108 9.21 -5.77 4.81
C GLY A 108 7.75 -5.84 4.36
N LYS A 109 7.50 -5.85 3.07
CA LYS A 109 6.15 -5.85 2.46
C LYS A 109 5.22 -6.92 3.02
N GLY A 110 5.73 -8.09 3.36
CA GLY A 110 4.92 -9.19 3.89
C GLY A 110 4.33 -8.91 5.29
N ALA A 111 5.11 -8.30 6.18
CA ALA A 111 4.68 -8.07 7.57
C ALA A 111 3.56 -7.01 7.66
N ASP A 112 3.66 -5.93 6.89
CA ASP A 112 2.65 -4.87 6.91
C ASP A 112 1.34 -5.34 6.25
N LEU A 113 1.41 -6.07 5.14
CA LEU A 113 0.24 -6.63 4.47
C LEU A 113 -0.46 -7.69 5.31
N LEU A 114 0.31 -8.58 5.98
CA LEU A 114 -0.26 -9.55 6.92
C LEU A 114 -0.98 -8.86 8.08
N ARG A 115 -0.38 -7.82 8.65
CA ARG A 115 -1.01 -7.02 9.72
C ARG A 115 -2.31 -6.39 9.26
N MET A 116 -2.32 -5.79 8.05
CA MET A 116 -3.52 -5.20 7.48
C MET A 116 -4.62 -6.24 7.26
N LYS A 117 -4.27 -7.45 6.82
CA LYS A 117 -5.23 -8.56 6.66
C LYS A 117 -5.84 -8.97 8.00
N ILE A 118 -5.02 -9.12 9.05
CA ILE A 118 -5.50 -9.41 10.40
C ILE A 118 -6.45 -8.30 10.91
N PHE A 119 -6.14 -7.04 10.65
CA PHE A 119 -7.02 -5.94 11.00
C PHE A 119 -8.31 -5.97 10.19
N ALA A 120 -8.25 -6.26 8.89
CA ALA A 120 -9.43 -6.37 8.03
C ALA A 120 -10.41 -7.45 8.55
N GLU A 121 -9.89 -8.63 8.88
CA GLU A 121 -10.69 -9.71 9.47
C GLU A 121 -11.27 -9.32 10.83
N ARG A 122 -10.44 -8.70 11.71
CA ARG A 122 -10.86 -8.33 13.07
C ARG A 122 -11.87 -7.19 13.12
N PHE A 123 -11.77 -6.21 12.23
CA PHE A 123 -12.59 -5.00 12.21
C PHE A 123 -13.57 -4.95 11.02
N SER A 124 -13.72 -6.08 10.31
CA SER A 124 -14.71 -6.28 9.24
C SER A 124 -14.64 -5.24 8.13
N PHE A 125 -13.44 -4.80 7.74
CA PHE A 125 -13.25 -4.03 6.53
C PHE A 125 -12.60 -4.88 5.43
N GLU A 126 -12.71 -4.44 4.17
CA GLU A 126 -12.23 -5.20 3.02
C GLU A 126 -10.95 -4.57 2.46
N ILE A 127 -10.00 -5.41 2.06
CA ILE A 127 -8.79 -4.98 1.33
C ILE A 127 -8.72 -5.76 0.02
N ASP A 128 -8.54 -5.04 -1.06
CA ASP A 128 -8.27 -5.57 -2.38
C ASP A 128 -7.00 -4.96 -2.97
N MET A 129 -6.33 -5.71 -3.84
CA MET A 129 -5.09 -5.29 -4.49
C MET A 129 -5.06 -5.73 -5.94
N GLU A 130 -4.73 -4.80 -6.81
CA GLU A 130 -4.39 -5.05 -8.21
C GLU A 130 -2.95 -4.57 -8.46
N SER A 131 -2.15 -5.33 -9.20
CA SER A 131 -0.79 -4.93 -9.53
C SER A 131 -0.35 -5.46 -10.88
N SER A 132 0.40 -4.63 -11.59
CA SER A 132 1.10 -4.98 -12.82
C SER A 132 2.59 -4.76 -12.65
N ARG A 133 3.38 -5.82 -12.82
CA ARG A 133 4.85 -5.71 -12.77
C ARG A 133 5.35 -4.87 -13.94
N CYS A 134 6.34 -4.01 -13.68
CA CYS A 134 7.01 -3.21 -14.70
C CYS A 134 7.50 -4.10 -15.85
N GLY A 135 7.00 -3.83 -17.07
CA GLY A 135 7.30 -4.60 -18.25
C GLY A 135 8.77 -4.62 -18.66
N PHE A 136 9.55 -3.64 -18.21
CA PHE A 136 11.01 -3.60 -18.46
C PHE A 136 11.82 -4.47 -17.50
N ILE A 137 11.24 -4.85 -16.36
CA ILE A 137 11.86 -5.66 -15.31
C ILE A 137 10.87 -6.75 -14.84
N PRO A 138 10.48 -7.69 -15.74
CA PRO A 138 9.39 -8.62 -15.46
C PRO A 138 9.69 -9.67 -14.37
N LYS A 139 10.97 -9.93 -14.11
CA LYS A 139 11.41 -10.94 -13.12
C LYS A 139 11.72 -10.29 -11.78
N ASP A 140 11.61 -11.05 -10.70
CA ASP A 140 12.01 -10.60 -9.36
C ASP A 140 13.52 -10.34 -9.24
N SER A 141 14.33 -11.06 -10.03
CA SER A 141 15.77 -10.84 -10.12
C SER A 141 16.18 -9.57 -10.86
N ASP A 142 15.26 -8.95 -11.59
CA ASP A 142 15.53 -7.74 -12.35
C ASP A 142 15.52 -6.52 -11.40
N LEU A 143 16.51 -5.65 -11.56
CA LEU A 143 16.71 -4.51 -10.68
C LEU A 143 16.27 -3.20 -11.33
N CYS A 144 15.39 -2.48 -10.64
CA CYS A 144 15.11 -1.09 -10.93
C CYS A 144 16.22 -0.20 -10.33
N PRO A 145 16.71 0.82 -11.03
CA PRO A 145 17.73 1.72 -10.51
C PRO A 145 17.23 2.62 -9.35
N GLY A 146 15.92 2.62 -9.05
CA GLY A 146 15.33 3.39 -7.96
C GLY A 146 15.16 4.88 -8.25
N ARG A 147 15.46 5.34 -9.46
CA ARG A 147 15.29 6.72 -9.95
C ARG A 147 14.98 6.69 -11.44
N ILE A 148 13.93 7.40 -11.87
CA ILE A 148 13.46 7.35 -13.26
C ILE A 148 14.51 7.87 -14.24
N SER A 149 15.16 8.99 -13.93
CA SER A 149 16.22 9.56 -14.77
C SER A 149 17.48 8.68 -14.91
N LYS A 150 17.62 7.64 -14.07
CA LYS A 150 18.67 6.63 -14.17
C LYS A 150 18.23 5.34 -14.86
N CYS A 151 16.96 5.25 -15.26
CA CYS A 151 16.42 4.06 -15.91
C CYS A 151 16.89 4.00 -17.37
N ARG A 152 17.59 2.93 -17.73
CA ARG A 152 18.08 2.70 -19.11
C ARG A 152 16.97 2.36 -20.11
N PHE A 153 15.80 2.00 -19.62
CA PHE A 153 14.66 1.58 -20.44
C PHE A 153 13.69 2.71 -20.72
N CYS A 154 13.55 3.65 -19.78
CA CYS A 154 12.63 4.78 -19.90
C CYS A 154 13.33 5.95 -20.58
N LYS A 155 12.72 6.52 -21.62
CA LYS A 155 13.21 7.74 -22.29
C LYS A 155 12.62 9.00 -21.68
N ALA A 156 11.43 8.88 -21.12
CA ALA A 156 10.71 9.92 -20.41
C ALA A 156 10.10 9.40 -19.12
N ARG A 157 9.68 10.31 -18.25
CA ARG A 157 9.00 9.97 -16.98
C ARG A 157 7.74 9.14 -17.23
N GLU A 158 6.99 9.51 -18.26
CA GLU A 158 5.73 8.88 -18.65
C GLU A 158 5.90 7.40 -19.04
N ASP A 159 7.06 7.01 -19.57
CA ASP A 159 7.34 5.61 -19.89
C ASP A 159 7.39 4.76 -18.62
N CYS A 160 7.99 5.30 -17.55
CA CYS A 160 8.05 4.64 -16.26
C CYS A 160 6.66 4.58 -15.61
N LEU A 161 5.92 5.68 -15.59
CA LEU A 161 4.59 5.76 -14.99
C LEU A 161 3.55 4.84 -15.65
N LYS A 162 3.82 4.35 -16.85
CA LYS A 162 2.96 3.40 -17.58
C LYS A 162 3.48 1.96 -17.55
N SER A 163 4.61 1.72 -16.93
CA SER A 163 5.30 0.44 -17.05
C SER A 163 4.96 -0.57 -15.96
N GLY A 164 4.60 -0.09 -14.78
CA GLY A 164 4.22 -0.90 -13.63
C GLY A 164 3.44 -0.09 -12.62
N GLU A 165 2.62 -0.76 -11.81
CA GLU A 165 1.75 -0.11 -10.84
C GLU A 165 1.26 -1.07 -9.77
N THR A 166 0.81 -0.53 -8.64
CA THR A 166 0.03 -1.26 -7.64
C THR A 166 -1.08 -0.38 -7.11
N THR A 167 -2.28 -0.93 -7.01
CA THR A 167 -3.44 -0.26 -6.43
C THR A 167 -3.95 -1.09 -5.26
N PHE A 168 -3.97 -0.50 -4.07
CA PHE A 168 -4.68 -1.02 -2.92
C PHE A 168 -6.00 -0.28 -2.76
N ARG A 169 -7.10 -1.02 -2.53
CA ARG A 169 -8.42 -0.51 -2.20
C ARG A 169 -8.82 -1.02 -0.83
N VAL A 170 -9.19 -0.13 0.06
CA VAL A 170 -9.69 -0.49 1.39
C VAL A 170 -11.07 0.09 1.56
N TYR A 171 -12.06 -0.77 1.72
CA TYR A 171 -13.43 -0.39 1.99
C TYR A 171 -13.71 -0.51 3.49
N PHE A 172 -14.09 0.60 4.11
CA PHE A 172 -14.53 0.65 5.48
C PHE A 172 -16.06 0.71 5.52
N PRO A 173 -16.72 -0.25 6.20
CA PRO A 173 -18.17 -0.25 6.30
C PRO A 173 -18.68 0.93 7.14
N PRO A 174 -19.96 1.30 6.99
CA PRO A 174 -20.58 2.34 7.81
C PRO A 174 -20.62 1.92 9.28
N ALA A 175 -20.56 2.89 10.16
CA ALA A 175 -20.83 2.65 11.57
C ALA A 175 -22.32 2.28 11.74
N PRO A 176 -22.64 1.22 12.50
CA PRO A 176 -24.01 0.91 12.85
C PRO A 176 -24.60 2.02 13.71
N ASP A 177 -25.89 2.33 13.52
CA ASP A 177 -26.59 3.47 14.12
C ASP A 177 -26.55 3.53 15.66
N ASP A 178 -26.12 2.45 16.34
CA ASP A 178 -26.25 2.31 17.80
C ASP A 178 -25.08 1.58 18.51
N LYS A 179 -23.87 1.48 17.90
CA LYS A 179 -22.78 0.73 18.54
C LYS A 179 -21.41 1.36 18.35
N SER A 180 -20.62 1.33 19.40
CA SER A 180 -19.17 1.55 19.32
C SER A 180 -18.56 0.58 18.29
N CYS A 181 -17.65 1.08 17.47
CA CYS A 181 -16.86 0.25 16.53
C CYS A 181 -15.82 -0.62 17.27
N ALA A 182 -16.28 -1.31 18.31
CA ALA A 182 -15.48 -2.26 19.04
C ALA A 182 -15.32 -3.56 18.22
N PRO A 183 -14.18 -4.24 18.28
CA PRO A 183 -14.04 -5.56 17.71
C PRO A 183 -15.11 -6.48 18.32
N PRO A 184 -15.65 -7.45 17.57
CA PRO A 184 -16.51 -8.47 18.16
C PRO A 184 -15.76 -9.08 19.35
N GLU A 185 -16.46 -9.18 20.49
CA GLU A 185 -15.88 -9.80 21.68
C GLU A 185 -15.30 -11.16 21.27
N SER A 186 -13.99 -11.31 21.48
CA SER A 186 -13.30 -12.56 21.20
C SER A 186 -14.05 -13.67 21.91
N MET A 187 -14.55 -14.62 21.16
CA MET A 187 -14.93 -15.92 21.74
C MET A 187 -13.65 -16.52 22.32
N GLU A 188 -13.41 -16.26 23.61
CA GLU A 188 -12.50 -17.05 24.41
C GLU A 188 -13.09 -18.46 24.49
N GLN A 189 -12.48 -19.38 23.75
CA GLN A 189 -12.49 -20.81 24.05
C GLN A 189 -11.11 -21.38 23.70
#